data_20dfac2a7781e2aeacb76c91f324cc1e
#
_entry.id   20dfac2a7781e2aeacb76c91f324cc1e
#
_cell.length_a   1.000
_cell.length_b   1.000
_cell.length_c   1.000
_cell.angle_alpha   90.00
_cell.angle_beta   90.00
_cell.angle_gamma   90.00
#
_symmetry.space_group_name_H-M   'P 1'
#
loop_
_entity.id
_entity.type
_entity.pdbx_description
1 polymer ?
#
loop_
_entity_poly.entity_id
_entity_poly.type
_entity_poly.pdbx_seq_one_letter_code
_entity_poly.pdbx_strand_id
1 'polypeptide(L)'
;AFVERMNARAAELGMNDTVFKNCNGLDEDGHITSAYDVAVMSRALMQHEKIFDYTLIWIDYVRDGQTQLVNTNKLVRTYDGILGLKTGTTSAAGSCISAAAERNGMRLIAVVLGAENTKDRFSAASSLLDYGFANWKLTTPELPELPELPVTGGMVSAVSLACEAPRGVLTASGGAEIGIKLFLPENVPAPVEPGDVLGTAEVALNGDTVQSLKITAKTEAPAITFSSALQYFLACFFAAEAA
;
A
#
# COMPACT_ATOMS: atom_id res chain seq x y z
N ALA A 1 -16.79 -11.42 26.46
CA ALA A 1 -17.14 -10.37 25.49
C ALA A 1 -15.91 -9.79 24.77
N PHE A 2 -14.90 -9.15 25.44
CA PHE A 2 -13.79 -8.52 24.72
C PHE A 2 -12.81 -9.54 24.11
N VAL A 3 -12.41 -10.55 24.85
CA VAL A 3 -11.55 -11.65 24.38
C VAL A 3 -12.18 -12.42 23.21
N GLU A 4 -13.50 -12.63 23.24
CA GLU A 4 -14.23 -13.21 22.11
C GLU A 4 -14.11 -12.37 20.85
N ARG A 5 -14.20 -11.04 20.96
CA ARG A 5 -13.95 -10.13 19.83
C ARG A 5 -12.52 -10.18 19.33
N MET A 6 -11.52 -10.33 20.24
CA MET A 6 -10.13 -10.52 19.86
C MET A 6 -9.95 -11.80 19.04
N ASN A 7 -10.53 -12.92 19.50
CA ASN A 7 -10.46 -14.20 18.79
C ASN A 7 -11.24 -14.18 17.46
N ALA A 8 -12.40 -13.53 17.42
CA ALA A 8 -13.13 -13.33 16.16
C ALA A 8 -12.31 -12.53 15.15
N ARG A 9 -11.66 -11.45 15.62
CA ARG A 9 -10.77 -10.65 14.73
C ARG A 9 -9.53 -11.41 14.28
N ALA A 10 -8.95 -12.25 15.13
CA ALA A 10 -7.86 -13.14 14.76
C ALA A 10 -8.27 -14.10 13.64
N ALA A 11 -9.44 -14.71 13.75
CA ALA A 11 -9.99 -15.60 12.73
C ALA A 11 -10.25 -14.86 11.39
N GLU A 12 -10.84 -13.65 11.43
CA GLU A 12 -11.05 -12.81 10.24
C GLU A 12 -9.73 -12.46 9.54
N LEU A 13 -8.65 -12.29 10.29
CA LEU A 13 -7.31 -12.00 9.77
C LEU A 13 -6.56 -13.25 9.29
N GLY A 14 -7.10 -14.44 9.51
CA GLY A 14 -6.44 -15.70 9.18
C GLY A 14 -5.32 -16.10 10.14
N MET A 15 -5.36 -15.64 11.40
CA MET A 15 -4.40 -15.96 12.46
C MET A 15 -4.72 -17.33 13.06
N ASN A 16 -4.33 -18.39 12.38
CA ASN A 16 -4.76 -19.75 12.70
C ASN A 16 -4.03 -20.39 13.90
N ASP A 17 -2.87 -19.83 14.29
CA ASP A 17 -2.07 -20.29 15.42
C ASP A 17 -2.29 -19.43 16.68
N THR A 18 -3.33 -18.58 16.70
CA THR A 18 -3.56 -17.62 17.78
C THR A 18 -4.84 -17.89 18.53
N VAL A 19 -4.73 -18.00 19.86
CA VAL A 19 -5.86 -18.04 20.79
C VAL A 19 -5.59 -17.05 21.92
N PHE A 20 -6.46 -16.06 22.06
CA PHE A 20 -6.46 -15.13 23.18
C PHE A 20 -7.32 -15.66 24.34
N LYS A 21 -6.77 -15.70 25.53
CA LYS A 21 -7.48 -16.05 26.79
C LYS A 21 -7.78 -14.81 27.62
N ASN A 22 -6.91 -13.81 27.55
CA ASN A 22 -7.07 -12.52 28.24
C ASN A 22 -6.67 -11.36 27.31
N CYS A 23 -6.96 -10.14 27.75
CA CYS A 23 -6.65 -8.91 27.00
C CYS A 23 -5.41 -8.16 27.49
N ASN A 24 -4.80 -8.61 28.58
CA ASN A 24 -3.65 -7.95 29.20
C ASN A 24 -2.29 -8.57 28.82
N GLY A 25 -2.30 -9.76 28.19
CA GLY A 25 -1.10 -10.43 27.70
C GLY A 25 -0.28 -11.14 28.78
N LEU A 26 -0.88 -11.45 29.94
CA LEU A 26 -0.24 -12.28 30.96
C LEU A 26 -0.35 -13.76 30.59
N ASP A 27 0.57 -14.55 31.16
CA ASP A 27 0.60 -16.00 30.94
C ASP A 27 -0.69 -16.65 31.43
N GLU A 28 -1.30 -17.45 30.54
CA GLU A 28 -2.52 -18.23 30.80
C GLU A 28 -2.49 -19.47 29.91
N ASP A 29 -2.93 -20.61 30.43
CA ASP A 29 -2.92 -21.86 29.68
C ASP A 29 -3.76 -21.77 28.39
N GLY A 30 -3.15 -22.13 27.28
CA GLY A 30 -3.75 -22.00 25.96
C GLY A 30 -3.78 -20.58 25.38
N HIS A 31 -3.11 -19.58 26.00
CA HIS A 31 -2.88 -18.25 25.40
C HIS A 31 -1.65 -18.33 24.50
N ILE A 32 -1.86 -18.58 23.23
CA ILE A 32 -0.80 -18.91 22.26
C ILE A 32 -0.88 -18.02 21.02
N THR A 33 0.24 -17.88 20.35
CA THR A 33 0.35 -17.21 19.04
C THR A 33 1.61 -17.69 18.31
N SER A 34 1.72 -17.35 17.02
CA SER A 34 2.95 -17.52 16.23
C SER A 34 3.54 -16.15 15.82
N ALA A 35 4.81 -16.12 15.43
CA ALA A 35 5.43 -14.91 14.91
C ALA A 35 4.75 -14.43 13.62
N TYR A 36 4.28 -15.36 12.80
CA TYR A 36 3.53 -15.04 11.59
C TYR A 36 2.20 -14.34 11.92
N ASP A 37 1.43 -14.87 12.84
CA ASP A 37 0.14 -14.29 13.23
C ASP A 37 0.31 -12.90 13.86
N VAL A 38 1.35 -12.72 14.69
CA VAL A 38 1.68 -11.39 15.24
C VAL A 38 2.05 -10.42 14.11
N ALA A 39 2.76 -10.86 13.07
CA ALA A 39 3.06 -10.01 11.92
C ALA A 39 1.79 -9.65 11.12
N VAL A 40 0.86 -10.60 10.93
CA VAL A 40 -0.45 -10.36 10.29
C VAL A 40 -1.27 -9.33 11.09
N MET A 41 -1.36 -9.49 12.40
CA MET A 41 -2.04 -8.55 13.29
C MET A 41 -1.38 -7.16 13.24
N SER A 42 -0.06 -7.11 13.29
CA SER A 42 0.70 -5.86 13.21
C SER A 42 0.46 -5.14 11.89
N ARG A 43 0.44 -5.87 10.78
CA ARG A 43 0.11 -5.32 9.46
C ARG A 43 -1.30 -4.73 9.43
N ALA A 44 -2.29 -5.41 10.01
CA ALA A 44 -3.65 -4.89 10.11
C ALA A 44 -3.73 -3.64 10.99
N LEU A 45 -3.00 -3.60 12.11
CA LEU A 45 -2.92 -2.43 12.99
C LEU A 45 -2.32 -1.21 12.26
N MET A 46 -1.28 -1.41 11.47
CA MET A 46 -0.57 -0.35 10.73
C MET A 46 -1.41 0.29 9.61
N GLN A 47 -2.58 -0.27 9.26
CA GLN A 47 -3.55 0.41 8.39
C GLN A 47 -4.22 1.61 9.07
N HIS A 48 -4.12 1.69 10.40
CA HIS A 48 -4.59 2.81 11.21
C HIS A 48 -3.43 3.71 11.57
N GLU A 49 -3.06 4.65 10.71
CA GLU A 49 -1.85 5.48 10.87
C GLU A 49 -1.76 6.22 12.20
N LYS A 50 -2.91 6.53 12.81
CA LYS A 50 -2.98 7.14 14.14
C LYS A 50 -2.24 6.34 15.23
N ILE A 51 -1.96 5.04 15.02
CA ILE A 51 -1.21 4.24 16.00
C ILE A 51 0.22 4.77 16.18
N PHE A 52 0.80 5.35 15.14
CA PHE A 52 2.17 5.84 15.17
C PHE A 52 2.33 7.09 16.07
N ASP A 53 1.25 7.86 16.27
CA ASP A 53 1.24 8.97 17.22
C ASP A 53 1.56 8.50 18.66
N TYR A 54 1.26 7.23 18.96
CA TYR A 54 1.45 6.65 20.29
C TYR A 54 2.70 5.77 20.36
N THR A 55 2.97 4.96 19.36
CA THR A 55 4.08 3.99 19.39
C THR A 55 5.46 4.66 19.35
N LEU A 56 5.53 5.89 18.85
CA LEU A 56 6.75 6.69 18.75
C LEU A 56 7.02 7.58 19.98
N ILE A 57 6.06 7.71 20.90
CA ILE A 57 6.28 8.45 22.14
C ILE A 57 7.36 7.75 22.96
N TRP A 58 8.46 8.47 23.27
CA TRP A 58 9.53 7.92 24.09
C TRP A 58 9.28 8.11 25.59
N ILE A 59 8.86 9.30 25.99
CA ILE A 59 8.53 9.66 27.37
C ILE A 59 7.19 10.39 27.36
N ASP A 60 6.34 10.03 28.31
CA ASP A 60 5.09 10.73 28.59
C ASP A 60 4.82 10.74 30.10
N TYR A 61 3.87 11.58 30.51
CA TYR A 61 3.52 11.75 31.92
C TYR A 61 2.02 11.56 32.11
N VAL A 62 1.67 10.88 33.19
CA VAL A 62 0.29 10.70 33.63
C VAL A 62 0.08 11.18 35.04
N ARG A 63 -1.17 11.27 35.51
CA ARG A 63 -1.54 11.74 36.85
C ARG A 63 -0.99 13.13 37.15
N ASP A 64 -1.33 14.09 36.29
CA ASP A 64 -0.89 15.49 36.41
C ASP A 64 0.64 15.64 36.49
N GLY A 65 1.37 14.84 35.74
CA GLY A 65 2.83 14.88 35.71
C GLY A 65 3.55 14.09 36.82
N GLN A 66 2.80 13.45 37.71
CA GLN A 66 3.39 12.73 38.86
C GLN A 66 4.05 11.40 38.49
N THR A 67 3.66 10.79 37.39
CA THR A 67 4.18 9.49 36.96
C THR A 67 4.74 9.59 35.54
N GLN A 68 6.05 9.40 35.42
CA GLN A 68 6.72 9.32 34.13
C GLN A 68 6.57 7.91 33.52
N LEU A 69 6.17 7.84 32.29
CA LEU A 69 6.15 6.62 31.47
C LEU A 69 7.28 6.69 30.45
N VAL A 70 8.08 5.62 30.35
CA VAL A 70 9.16 5.51 29.39
C VAL A 70 8.87 4.31 28.47
N ASN A 71 8.97 4.51 27.15
CA ASN A 71 8.76 3.46 26.19
C ASN A 71 9.77 2.32 26.40
N THR A 72 9.25 1.11 26.47
CA THR A 72 10.09 -0.08 26.63
C THR A 72 10.72 -0.53 25.31
N ASN A 73 10.22 -0.03 24.16
CA ASN A 73 10.82 -0.29 22.86
C ASN A 73 12.01 0.65 22.61
N LYS A 74 13.21 0.19 22.90
CA LYS A 74 14.44 0.99 22.74
C LYS A 74 14.73 1.34 21.27
N LEU A 75 14.20 0.58 20.31
CA LEU A 75 14.40 0.85 18.88
C LEU A 75 13.82 2.21 18.46
N VAL A 76 12.84 2.73 19.19
CA VAL A 76 12.28 4.09 18.97
C VAL A 76 13.37 5.18 19.00
N ARG A 77 14.50 4.95 19.70
CA ARG A 77 15.61 5.89 19.76
C ARG A 77 16.86 5.47 19.00
N THR A 78 16.95 4.19 18.61
CA THR A 78 18.22 3.62 18.16
C THR A 78 18.15 3.07 16.74
N TYR A 79 16.94 2.91 16.17
CA TYR A 79 16.79 2.32 14.85
C TYR A 79 16.17 3.34 13.88
N ASP A 80 16.85 3.60 12.78
CA ASP A 80 16.42 4.55 11.76
C ASP A 80 15.16 4.06 11.03
N GLY A 81 14.17 4.97 10.89
CA GLY A 81 12.89 4.67 10.26
C GLY A 81 11.92 3.85 11.10
N ILE A 82 12.18 3.62 12.40
CA ILE A 82 11.28 2.85 13.27
C ILE A 82 9.88 3.49 13.37
N LEU A 83 8.84 2.66 13.33
CA LEU A 83 7.44 3.03 13.53
C LEU A 83 6.84 2.48 14.83
N GLY A 84 7.58 1.65 15.54
CA GLY A 84 7.13 1.01 16.78
C GLY A 84 7.37 -0.49 16.69
N LEU A 85 6.52 -1.39 17.16
CA LEU A 85 5.16 -1.28 17.66
C LEU A 85 5.09 -1.63 19.17
N LYS A 86 5.19 -2.94 19.51
CA LYS A 86 4.92 -3.43 20.87
C LYS A 86 5.97 -4.41 21.37
N THR A 87 6.38 -4.24 22.61
CA THR A 87 7.21 -5.20 23.36
C THR A 87 6.36 -5.96 24.38
N GLY A 88 6.77 -7.17 24.71
CA GLY A 88 6.22 -7.94 25.81
C GLY A 88 7.31 -8.78 26.47
N THR A 89 7.12 -9.09 27.75
CA THR A 89 7.97 -10.04 28.47
C THR A 89 7.12 -10.71 29.53
N THR A 90 7.12 -12.04 29.51
CA THR A 90 6.55 -12.88 30.56
C THR A 90 7.49 -14.03 30.86
N SER A 91 7.21 -14.77 31.92
CA SER A 91 8.06 -15.91 32.31
C SER A 91 7.96 -17.06 31.29
N ALA A 92 6.78 -17.27 30.70
CA ALA A 92 6.60 -18.34 29.73
C ALA A 92 6.99 -17.93 28.30
N ALA A 93 6.66 -16.69 27.89
CA ALA A 93 6.90 -16.23 26.54
C ALA A 93 8.33 -15.70 26.30
N GLY A 94 9.11 -15.45 27.35
CA GLY A 94 10.41 -14.79 27.22
C GLY A 94 10.29 -13.33 26.78
N SER A 95 11.33 -12.81 26.16
CA SER A 95 11.36 -11.42 25.66
C SER A 95 10.87 -11.35 24.21
N CYS A 96 9.77 -10.64 23.98
CA CYS A 96 9.10 -10.56 22.67
C CYS A 96 9.03 -9.13 22.14
N ILE A 97 9.04 -8.97 20.83
CA ILE A 97 8.80 -7.70 20.13
C ILE A 97 8.13 -7.92 18.76
N SER A 98 7.17 -7.08 18.46
CA SER A 98 6.80 -6.75 17.09
C SER A 98 7.36 -5.37 16.79
N ALA A 99 8.33 -5.28 15.89
CA ALA A 99 8.94 -4.05 15.44
C ALA A 99 8.52 -3.76 13.99
N ALA A 100 8.22 -2.49 13.70
CA ALA A 100 7.95 -2.04 12.34
C ALA A 100 8.83 -0.85 12.02
N ALA A 101 9.31 -0.79 10.78
CA ALA A 101 10.10 0.34 10.28
C ALA A 101 9.74 0.66 8.83
N GLU A 102 9.97 1.91 8.44
CA GLU A 102 9.78 2.38 7.07
C GLU A 102 11.03 3.06 6.56
N ARG A 103 11.46 2.69 5.34
CA ARG A 103 12.52 3.38 4.60
C ARG A 103 12.13 3.44 3.11
N ASN A 104 12.25 4.61 2.50
CA ASN A 104 11.94 4.83 1.08
C ASN A 104 10.53 4.32 0.68
N GLY A 105 9.53 4.54 1.54
CA GLY A 105 8.15 4.09 1.32
C GLY A 105 7.90 2.60 1.54
N MET A 106 8.94 1.80 1.80
CA MET A 106 8.80 0.38 2.12
C MET A 106 8.67 0.18 3.63
N ARG A 107 7.57 -0.43 4.07
CA ARG A 107 7.30 -0.80 5.46
C ARG A 107 7.62 -2.28 5.69
N LEU A 108 8.41 -2.56 6.71
CA LEU A 108 8.75 -3.92 7.14
C LEU A 108 8.31 -4.15 8.58
N ILE A 109 7.95 -5.40 8.87
CA ILE A 109 7.61 -5.86 10.21
C ILE A 109 8.55 -7.01 10.57
N ALA A 110 9.21 -6.90 11.71
CA ALA A 110 10.02 -7.97 12.30
C ALA A 110 9.39 -8.41 13.62
N VAL A 111 9.10 -9.69 13.74
CA VAL A 111 8.56 -10.28 14.97
C VAL A 111 9.57 -11.24 15.56
N VAL A 112 9.90 -11.03 16.82
CA VAL A 112 10.76 -11.90 17.61
C VAL A 112 9.99 -12.35 18.84
N LEU A 113 9.84 -13.64 19.03
CA LEU A 113 9.22 -14.27 20.18
C LEU A 113 10.24 -15.15 20.90
N GLY A 114 10.14 -15.24 22.23
CA GLY A 114 10.94 -16.19 23.00
C GLY A 114 12.44 -15.86 23.11
N ALA A 115 12.86 -14.60 22.90
CA ALA A 115 14.26 -14.26 23.12
C ALA A 115 14.62 -14.38 24.60
N GLU A 116 15.86 -14.83 24.88
CA GLU A 116 16.32 -15.07 26.25
C GLU A 116 16.32 -13.79 27.10
N ASN A 117 16.64 -12.66 26.47
CA ASN A 117 16.71 -11.37 27.17
C ASN A 117 16.34 -10.20 26.27
N THR A 118 16.21 -9.03 26.89
CA THR A 118 15.82 -7.80 26.21
C THR A 118 16.82 -7.34 25.15
N LYS A 119 18.13 -7.57 25.32
CA LYS A 119 19.15 -7.17 24.35
C LYS A 119 19.01 -8.00 23.07
N ASP A 120 18.83 -9.30 23.21
CA ASP A 120 18.77 -10.23 22.09
C ASP A 120 17.53 -9.99 21.23
N ARG A 121 16.35 -9.72 21.83
CA ARG A 121 15.16 -9.39 21.05
C ARG A 121 15.34 -8.15 20.18
N PHE A 122 16.01 -7.09 20.69
CA PHE A 122 16.26 -5.88 19.91
C PHE A 122 17.31 -6.12 18.83
N SER A 123 18.37 -6.83 19.14
CA SER A 123 19.42 -7.20 18.17
C SER A 123 18.83 -8.04 17.03
N ALA A 124 18.02 -9.05 17.36
CA ALA A 124 17.37 -9.89 16.38
C ALA A 124 16.38 -9.11 15.50
N ALA A 125 15.55 -8.25 16.11
CA ALA A 125 14.60 -7.44 15.38
C ALA A 125 15.30 -6.45 14.43
N SER A 126 16.37 -5.80 14.88
CA SER A 126 17.18 -4.92 14.02
C SER A 126 17.80 -5.66 12.85
N SER A 127 18.40 -6.84 13.12
CA SER A 127 19.02 -7.67 12.08
C SER A 127 18.00 -8.14 11.02
N LEU A 128 16.79 -8.50 11.45
CA LEU A 128 15.71 -8.88 10.52
C LEU A 128 15.25 -7.69 9.66
N LEU A 129 15.09 -6.51 10.24
CA LEU A 129 14.74 -5.30 9.50
C LEU A 129 15.85 -4.91 8.52
N ASP A 130 17.12 -4.93 8.96
CA ASP A 130 18.27 -4.63 8.12
C ASP A 130 18.40 -5.62 6.96
N TYR A 131 18.19 -6.92 7.24
CA TYR A 131 18.11 -7.94 6.19
C TYR A 131 17.02 -7.63 5.17
N GLY A 132 15.83 -7.26 5.65
CA GLY A 132 14.71 -6.91 4.77
C GLY A 132 15.03 -5.71 3.89
N PHE A 133 15.52 -4.60 4.46
CA PHE A 133 15.87 -3.39 3.71
C PHE A 133 17.08 -3.56 2.78
N ALA A 134 18.02 -4.46 3.10
CA ALA A 134 19.15 -4.77 2.23
C ALA A 134 18.76 -5.60 1.00
N ASN A 135 17.80 -6.53 1.17
CA ASN A 135 17.44 -7.49 0.14
C ASN A 135 16.20 -7.13 -0.68
N TRP A 136 15.42 -6.15 -0.23
CA TRP A 136 14.18 -5.74 -0.87
C TRP A 136 14.09 -4.24 -1.02
N LYS A 137 13.43 -3.80 -2.08
CA LYS A 137 13.13 -2.38 -2.33
C LYS A 137 11.73 -2.23 -2.91
N LEU A 138 11.10 -1.10 -2.64
CA LEU A 138 9.87 -0.70 -3.29
C LEU A 138 10.24 0.12 -4.54
N THR A 139 9.85 -0.37 -5.72
CA THR A 139 10.09 0.31 -7.00
C THR A 139 8.75 0.74 -7.57
N THR A 140 8.54 2.03 -7.81
CA THR A 140 7.35 2.53 -8.50
C THR A 140 7.64 2.53 -9.99
N PRO A 141 6.89 1.76 -10.79
CA PRO A 141 7.07 1.74 -12.24
C PRO A 141 6.70 3.09 -12.85
N GLU A 142 7.47 3.53 -13.84
CA GLU A 142 7.13 4.73 -14.62
C GLU A 142 6.22 4.34 -15.78
N LEU A 143 5.06 5.02 -15.88
CA LEU A 143 4.16 4.84 -17.01
C LEU A 143 4.81 5.37 -18.30
N PRO A 144 4.73 4.61 -19.40
CA PRO A 144 5.13 5.15 -20.69
C PRO A 144 4.19 6.28 -21.13
N GLU A 145 4.64 7.09 -22.05
CA GLU A 145 3.79 8.09 -22.68
C GLU A 145 2.59 7.42 -23.36
N LEU A 146 1.38 7.89 -23.04
CA LEU A 146 0.15 7.33 -23.60
C LEU A 146 -0.09 7.94 -24.99
N PRO A 147 -0.37 7.12 -26.00
CA PRO A 147 -0.69 7.63 -27.33
C PRO A 147 -2.07 8.32 -27.32
N GLU A 148 -2.34 9.16 -28.29
CA GLU A 148 -3.70 9.56 -28.59
C GLU A 148 -4.47 8.38 -29.20
N LEU A 149 -5.72 8.18 -28.79
CA LEU A 149 -6.57 7.10 -29.28
C LEU A 149 -7.51 7.61 -30.35
N PRO A 150 -7.44 7.07 -31.60
CA PRO A 150 -8.32 7.47 -32.68
C PRO A 150 -9.79 7.25 -32.38
N VAL A 151 -10.64 8.19 -32.78
CA VAL A 151 -12.11 8.12 -32.63
C VAL A 151 -12.77 8.06 -33.98
N THR A 152 -13.68 7.10 -34.13
CA THR A 152 -14.50 6.98 -35.33
C THR A 152 -15.88 7.61 -35.15
N GLY A 153 -16.36 8.36 -36.13
CA GLY A 153 -17.67 9.03 -36.06
C GLY A 153 -17.79 10.19 -35.10
N GLY A 154 -16.63 10.70 -34.61
CA GLY A 154 -16.55 11.84 -33.67
C GLY A 154 -16.29 13.18 -34.34
N MET A 155 -16.64 14.28 -33.66
CA MET A 155 -16.29 15.64 -34.06
C MET A 155 -14.79 15.94 -33.95
N VAL A 156 -14.08 15.12 -33.20
CA VAL A 156 -12.62 15.11 -33.07
C VAL A 156 -12.07 13.76 -33.52
N SER A 157 -10.85 13.75 -34.06
CA SER A 157 -10.24 12.54 -34.62
C SER A 157 -9.60 11.62 -33.60
N ALA A 158 -9.30 12.12 -32.41
CA ALA A 158 -8.68 11.37 -31.33
C ALA A 158 -9.01 11.95 -29.95
N VAL A 159 -8.85 11.14 -28.94
CA VAL A 159 -8.93 11.53 -27.51
C VAL A 159 -7.60 11.30 -26.83
N SER A 160 -7.26 12.21 -25.90
CA SER A 160 -6.13 11.97 -25.00
C SER A 160 -6.52 11.03 -23.86
N LEU A 161 -5.55 10.28 -23.39
CA LEU A 161 -5.73 9.25 -22.40
C LEU A 161 -5.14 9.66 -21.04
N ALA A 162 -5.69 9.09 -19.98
CA ALA A 162 -5.14 9.10 -18.63
C ALA A 162 -5.08 7.67 -18.10
N CYS A 163 -4.06 7.34 -17.31
CA CYS A 163 -3.93 6.05 -16.66
C CYS A 163 -3.88 6.23 -15.15
N GLU A 164 -4.44 5.29 -14.42
CA GLU A 164 -4.25 5.20 -12.97
C GLU A 164 -2.76 5.13 -12.64
N ALA A 165 -2.33 5.82 -11.57
CA ALA A 165 -0.95 5.76 -11.13
C ALA A 165 -0.57 4.35 -10.65
N PRO A 166 0.54 3.77 -11.10
CA PRO A 166 0.99 2.47 -10.60
C PRO A 166 1.40 2.58 -9.13
N ARG A 167 1.12 1.52 -8.38
CA ARG A 167 1.60 1.38 -7.01
C ARG A 167 3.02 0.82 -7.02
N GLY A 168 3.77 1.11 -5.97
CA GLY A 168 5.08 0.50 -5.78
C GLY A 168 5.01 -1.03 -5.79
N VAL A 169 5.95 -1.65 -6.49
CA VAL A 169 6.13 -3.10 -6.57
C VAL A 169 7.32 -3.48 -5.72
N LEU A 170 7.14 -4.46 -4.82
CA LEU A 170 8.22 -4.98 -4.01
C LEU A 170 9.14 -5.85 -4.88
N THR A 171 10.41 -5.49 -4.95
CA THR A 171 11.40 -6.20 -5.76
C THR A 171 12.61 -6.60 -4.93
N ALA A 172 13.23 -7.74 -5.26
CA ALA A 172 14.52 -8.09 -4.69
C ALA A 172 15.61 -7.10 -5.16
N SER A 173 16.53 -6.74 -4.27
CA SER A 173 17.62 -5.80 -4.57
C SER A 173 18.61 -6.34 -5.63
N GLY A 174 18.64 -7.65 -5.87
CA GLY A 174 19.49 -8.30 -6.86
C GLY A 174 19.07 -8.15 -8.33
N GLY A 175 18.00 -7.41 -8.61
CA GLY A 175 17.45 -7.18 -9.93
C GLY A 175 16.11 -7.90 -10.13
N ALA A 176 15.15 -7.13 -10.59
CA ALA A 176 13.86 -7.63 -11.05
C ALA A 176 13.48 -6.81 -12.28
N GLU A 177 12.97 -7.48 -13.29
CA GLU A 177 12.50 -6.83 -14.50
C GLU A 177 11.05 -6.38 -14.27
N ILE A 178 10.84 -5.05 -14.29
CA ILE A 178 9.51 -4.47 -14.24
C ILE A 178 9.20 -3.95 -15.65
N GLY A 179 8.13 -4.46 -16.25
CA GLY A 179 7.62 -4.01 -17.53
C GLY A 179 6.21 -3.46 -17.40
N ILE A 180 5.85 -2.53 -18.31
CA ILE A 180 4.45 -2.09 -18.47
C ILE A 180 4.03 -2.38 -19.89
N LYS A 181 2.87 -3.04 -20.05
CA LYS A 181 2.23 -3.29 -21.35
C LYS A 181 0.91 -2.55 -21.42
N LEU A 182 0.69 -1.82 -22.51
CA LEU A 182 -0.57 -1.13 -22.78
C LEU A 182 -1.44 -2.01 -23.67
N PHE A 183 -2.69 -2.16 -23.29
CA PHE A 183 -3.73 -2.83 -24.07
C PHE A 183 -4.79 -1.80 -24.44
N LEU A 184 -4.72 -1.31 -25.67
CA LEU A 184 -5.60 -0.31 -26.24
C LEU A 184 -6.22 -0.87 -27.53
N PRO A 185 -7.48 -0.56 -27.86
CA PRO A 185 -8.04 -0.83 -29.17
C PRO A 185 -7.38 0.08 -30.23
N GLU A 186 -7.45 -0.28 -31.48
CA GLU A 186 -6.96 0.56 -32.60
C GLU A 186 -7.73 1.88 -32.71
N ASN A 187 -9.00 1.89 -32.39
CA ASN A 187 -9.89 3.05 -32.38
C ASN A 187 -11.12 2.80 -31.50
N VAL A 188 -11.86 3.85 -31.18
CA VAL A 188 -13.12 3.77 -30.42
C VAL A 188 -14.22 4.56 -31.16
N PRO A 189 -15.48 4.10 -31.13
CA PRO A 189 -16.60 4.85 -31.69
C PRO A 189 -17.00 6.01 -30.78
N ALA A 190 -17.36 7.14 -31.37
CA ALA A 190 -18.00 8.24 -30.66
C ALA A 190 -19.47 7.89 -30.30
N PRO A 191 -20.05 8.48 -29.23
CA PRO A 191 -19.42 9.48 -28.35
C PRO A 191 -18.46 8.84 -27.33
N VAL A 192 -17.42 9.59 -26.92
CA VAL A 192 -16.52 9.25 -25.82
C VAL A 192 -16.61 10.37 -24.78
N GLU A 193 -16.79 9.99 -23.52
CA GLU A 193 -16.86 10.94 -22.41
C GLU A 193 -15.61 10.85 -21.52
N PRO A 194 -15.19 11.95 -20.88
CA PRO A 194 -14.08 11.90 -19.90
C PRO A 194 -14.38 10.91 -18.78
N GLY A 195 -13.44 9.97 -18.54
CA GLY A 195 -13.59 8.91 -17.56
C GLY A 195 -14.02 7.55 -18.15
N ASP A 196 -14.45 7.49 -19.43
CA ASP A 196 -14.70 6.22 -20.09
C ASP A 196 -13.46 5.33 -20.10
N VAL A 197 -13.62 4.07 -19.71
CA VAL A 197 -12.53 3.10 -19.71
C VAL A 197 -12.31 2.61 -21.14
N LEU A 198 -11.15 2.96 -21.70
CA LEU A 198 -10.80 2.68 -23.10
C LEU A 198 -9.74 1.60 -23.25
N GLY A 199 -9.09 1.20 -22.15
CA GLY A 199 -8.06 0.18 -22.15
C GLY A 199 -7.52 -0.13 -20.78
N THR A 200 -6.44 -0.90 -20.75
CA THR A 200 -5.72 -1.27 -19.51
C THR A 200 -4.21 -1.18 -19.71
N ALA A 201 -3.51 -0.87 -18.62
CA ALA A 201 -2.07 -1.02 -18.54
C ALA A 201 -1.74 -2.11 -17.51
N GLU A 202 -0.96 -3.10 -17.90
CA GLU A 202 -0.52 -4.17 -17.02
C GLU A 202 0.93 -3.94 -16.58
N VAL A 203 1.15 -3.88 -15.27
CA VAL A 203 2.49 -3.89 -14.68
C VAL A 203 2.88 -5.35 -14.45
N ALA A 204 3.96 -5.77 -15.06
CA ALA A 204 4.51 -7.12 -14.91
C ALA A 204 5.83 -7.09 -14.12
N LEU A 205 6.02 -8.08 -13.24
CA LEU A 205 7.25 -8.35 -12.52
C LEU A 205 7.79 -9.71 -12.98
N ASN A 206 8.95 -9.72 -13.60
CA ASN A 206 9.57 -10.93 -14.18
C ASN A 206 8.66 -11.70 -15.15
N GLY A 207 7.74 -10.99 -15.82
CA GLY A 207 6.77 -11.56 -16.76
C GLY A 207 5.38 -11.82 -16.19
N ASP A 208 5.22 -11.86 -14.87
CA ASP A 208 3.93 -12.08 -14.22
C ASP A 208 3.21 -10.75 -13.97
N THR A 209 1.94 -10.62 -14.37
CA THR A 209 1.13 -9.42 -14.14
C THR A 209 0.82 -9.26 -12.64
N VAL A 210 1.31 -8.17 -12.04
CA VAL A 210 1.12 -7.84 -10.62
C VAL A 210 0.12 -6.72 -10.37
N GLN A 211 -0.14 -5.87 -11.38
CA GLN A 211 -1.16 -4.82 -11.32
C GLN A 211 -1.83 -4.67 -12.68
N SER A 212 -3.13 -4.39 -12.66
CA SER A 212 -3.90 -3.97 -13.84
C SER A 212 -4.50 -2.61 -13.55
N LEU A 213 -4.17 -1.61 -14.38
CA LEU A 213 -4.52 -0.21 -14.23
C LEU A 213 -5.48 0.18 -15.34
N LYS A 214 -6.49 0.98 -15.03
CA LYS A 214 -7.43 1.46 -16.05
C LYS A 214 -6.82 2.61 -16.82
N ILE A 215 -7.02 2.58 -18.16
CA ILE A 215 -6.76 3.70 -19.04
C ILE A 215 -8.12 4.30 -19.42
N THR A 216 -8.29 5.59 -19.20
CA THR A 216 -9.54 6.31 -19.39
C THR A 216 -9.36 7.46 -20.36
N ALA A 217 -10.47 7.89 -21.00
CA ALA A 217 -10.50 9.13 -21.76
C ALA A 217 -10.25 10.32 -20.84
N LYS A 218 -9.35 11.22 -21.23
CA LYS A 218 -9.10 12.51 -20.58
C LYS A 218 -9.92 13.63 -21.21
N THR A 219 -10.16 13.54 -22.52
CA THR A 219 -10.94 14.50 -23.31
C THR A 219 -12.17 13.84 -23.87
N GLU A 220 -13.19 14.63 -24.20
CA GLU A 220 -14.41 14.16 -24.86
C GLU A 220 -14.27 14.07 -26.38
N ALA A 221 -15.08 13.22 -26.99
CA ALA A 221 -15.27 13.16 -28.43
C ALA A 221 -16.77 13.02 -28.74
N PRO A 222 -17.50 14.12 -28.91
CA PRO A 222 -18.91 14.08 -29.28
C PRO A 222 -19.14 13.37 -30.62
N ALA A 223 -20.22 12.62 -30.75
CA ALA A 223 -20.59 12.01 -32.02
C ALA A 223 -20.97 13.07 -33.08
N ILE A 224 -20.64 12.79 -34.33
CA ILE A 224 -21.11 13.60 -35.45
C ILE A 224 -22.62 13.37 -35.61
N THR A 225 -23.40 14.43 -35.49
CA THR A 225 -24.83 14.48 -35.80
C THR A 225 -25.06 15.35 -37.03
N PHE A 226 -26.22 15.18 -37.67
CA PHE A 226 -26.57 16.06 -38.79
C PHE A 226 -26.50 17.55 -38.42
N SER A 227 -26.96 17.90 -37.21
CA SER A 227 -26.92 19.28 -36.70
C SER A 227 -25.48 19.78 -36.52
N SER A 228 -24.61 19.00 -35.89
CA SER A 228 -23.22 19.36 -35.70
C SER A 228 -22.42 19.45 -37.00
N ALA A 229 -22.67 18.53 -37.93
CA ALA A 229 -22.06 18.56 -39.26
C ALA A 229 -22.50 19.78 -40.07
N LEU A 230 -23.80 20.15 -40.02
CA LEU A 230 -24.33 21.34 -40.70
C LEU A 230 -23.74 22.61 -40.08
N GLN A 231 -23.69 22.71 -38.77
CA GLN A 231 -23.07 23.86 -38.07
C GLN A 231 -21.61 24.05 -38.47
N TYR A 232 -20.84 22.95 -38.46
CA TYR A 232 -19.43 22.98 -38.87
C TYR A 232 -19.28 23.44 -40.33
N PHE A 233 -20.09 22.87 -41.24
CA PHE A 233 -20.10 23.28 -42.66
C PHE A 233 -20.39 24.76 -42.83
N LEU A 234 -21.46 25.28 -42.19
CA LEU A 234 -21.82 26.71 -42.22
C LEU A 234 -20.68 27.58 -41.65
N ALA A 235 -20.08 27.17 -40.53
CA ALA A 235 -18.95 27.92 -39.97
C ALA A 235 -17.77 28.00 -40.92
N CYS A 236 -17.40 26.89 -41.59
CA CYS A 236 -16.36 26.91 -42.60
C CYS A 236 -16.72 27.74 -43.83
N PHE A 237 -17.98 27.71 -44.27
CA PHE A 237 -18.44 28.48 -45.42
C PHE A 237 -18.38 30.00 -45.14
N PHE A 238 -18.86 30.44 -43.99
CA PHE A 238 -18.82 31.87 -43.63
C PHE A 238 -17.44 32.37 -43.22
N ALA A 239 -16.55 31.48 -42.70
CA ALA A 239 -15.17 31.88 -42.45
C ALA A 239 -14.35 32.09 -43.75
N ALA A 240 -14.70 31.39 -44.83
CA ALA A 240 -14.06 31.60 -46.14
C ALA A 240 -14.44 32.89 -46.85
N GLU A 241 -15.59 33.56 -46.47
CA GLU A 241 -15.98 34.87 -46.99
C GLU A 241 -15.32 36.04 -46.26
N ALA A 242 -14.67 35.79 -45.10
CA ALA A 242 -14.05 36.82 -44.29
C ALA A 242 -12.53 36.97 -44.49
N ALA A 243 -11.91 36.19 -45.35
CA ALA A 243 -10.49 36.16 -45.71
C ALA A 243 -10.29 36.66 -47.16
#